data_9c9ab23584d9e03f07efcbfb3aa57f8b
#
_entry.id   9c9ab23584d9e03f07efcbfb3aa57f8b
#
_cell.length_a   1.000
_cell.length_b   1.000
_cell.length_c   1.000
_cell.angle_alpha   90.00
_cell.angle_beta   90.00
_cell.angle_gamma   90.00
#
_symmetry.space_group_name_H-M   'P 1'
#
loop_
_entity.id
_entity.type
_entity.pdbx_description
1 polymer ?
#
loop_
_entity_poly.entity_id
_entity_poly.type
_entity_poly.pdbx_seq_one_letter_code
_entity_poly.pdbx_strand_id
1 'polypeptide(L)'
;MFSIKLSKILLYALCLCGALGFSQANITVSKAHPRYFEKNGATWIPISTNYLPIQNFEEAEKYFKHFAENGGNAMRIWVSTDFLEIEEQKEGKYNPEKLARIEQLLQLAEKYHIYIKFTLHHLRTIAHNTSPEASWCNSQALATKFKNVSEYISSKKGKKSYLKRLSVIAKKCANHPYFYGWELWNEIDAAVPEAEWLPFTREMLGKVKKLCPNQLVTQTLGSMHAPYMDDYYKKLAAIPNNDFLSIHRYLDEGDKWQQYPVVKGAIDSLVSNAVNIGLEFTKENPKPIVINEIGAVQPNHAGPSALYPKDTEGILLHDFIFAPFFGGSAGSGNTWHWDHYIEPNQLWYHFGRFKNAIEGIDPVAEAMQPFSFSSMNVNCYGLQGKTKTILWCRDLANNWKTELRDGIPAEIKRNFEIPLSHINNKYTHYSIYNPWTDKWERHIPIESNKALIPAFKRSIIVILEE
;
A
#
# COMPACT_ATOMS: atom_id res chain seq x y z
N MET A 1 46.21 -17.25 -51.00
CA MET A 1 44.75 -17.38 -51.03
C MET A 1 44.21 -17.82 -49.67
N PHE A 2 44.62 -17.11 -48.58
CA PHE A 2 44.19 -17.38 -47.20
C PHE A 2 44.10 -16.07 -46.42
N SER A 3 43.23 -15.16 -46.81
CA SER A 3 43.08 -13.89 -46.06
C SER A 3 41.68 -13.27 -46.03
N ILE A 4 40.62 -14.00 -46.32
CA ILE A 4 39.27 -13.42 -46.43
C ILE A 4 38.25 -14.14 -45.49
N LYS A 5 38.64 -15.09 -44.65
CA LYS A 5 37.66 -15.79 -43.76
C LYS A 5 37.70 -15.38 -42.28
N LEU A 6 38.66 -14.56 -41.84
CA LEU A 6 38.75 -14.15 -40.43
C LEU A 6 37.94 -12.89 -40.09
N SER A 7 37.61 -12.02 -41.09
CA SER A 7 36.90 -10.76 -40.86
C SER A 7 35.37 -10.90 -40.70
N LYS A 8 34.79 -12.03 -41.13
CA LYS A 8 33.34 -12.27 -41.01
C LYS A 8 32.94 -12.92 -39.70
N ILE A 9 33.85 -13.60 -39.02
CA ILE A 9 33.57 -14.23 -37.71
C ILE A 9 33.65 -13.19 -36.60
N LEU A 10 34.50 -12.16 -36.73
CA LEU A 10 34.57 -11.08 -35.72
C LEU A 10 33.37 -10.12 -35.76
N LEU A 11 32.68 -9.99 -36.90
CA LEU A 11 31.50 -9.13 -37.01
C LEU A 11 30.24 -9.79 -36.42
N TYR A 12 30.17 -11.12 -36.38
CA TYR A 12 29.04 -11.83 -35.76
C TYR A 12 29.18 -11.95 -34.22
N ALA A 13 30.39 -11.89 -33.69
CA ALA A 13 30.65 -11.90 -32.24
C ALA A 13 30.38 -10.52 -31.59
N LEU A 14 30.47 -9.41 -32.34
CA LEU A 14 30.15 -8.06 -31.84
C LEU A 14 28.67 -7.72 -31.91
N CYS A 15 27.85 -8.45 -32.65
CA CYS A 15 26.39 -8.25 -32.70
C CYS A 15 25.64 -9.02 -31.60
N LEU A 16 26.29 -9.91 -30.85
CA LEU A 16 25.65 -10.68 -29.75
C LEU A 16 25.90 -10.08 -28.35
N CYS A 17 26.72 -9.04 -28.22
CA CYS A 17 26.95 -8.31 -26.97
C CYS A 17 26.08 -7.04 -26.80
N GLY A 18 25.16 -6.78 -27.72
CA GLY A 18 24.39 -5.54 -27.79
C GLY A 18 22.96 -5.59 -27.29
N ALA A 19 22.55 -6.63 -26.56
CA ALA A 19 21.19 -6.72 -26.01
C ALA A 19 21.19 -7.33 -24.61
N LEU A 20 22.01 -6.82 -23.72
CA LEU A 20 21.63 -6.75 -22.30
C LEU A 20 20.64 -5.58 -22.19
N GLY A 21 19.47 -5.73 -22.81
CA GLY A 21 18.33 -4.94 -22.47
C GLY A 21 18.11 -5.13 -20.98
N PHE A 22 18.26 -4.07 -20.20
CA PHE A 22 17.79 -4.05 -18.82
C PHE A 22 16.33 -4.50 -18.88
N SER A 23 16.08 -5.74 -18.49
CA SER A 23 14.73 -6.27 -18.35
C SER A 23 14.04 -5.36 -17.35
N GLN A 24 13.03 -4.61 -17.82
CA GLN A 24 12.19 -3.81 -16.95
C GLN A 24 11.73 -4.73 -15.82
N ALA A 25 12.01 -4.38 -14.56
CA ALA A 25 11.57 -5.16 -13.42
C ALA A 25 10.04 -5.10 -13.35
N ASN A 26 9.37 -6.08 -13.93
CA ASN A 26 7.92 -6.14 -13.94
C ASN A 26 7.41 -6.66 -12.59
N ILE A 27 6.72 -5.80 -11.85
CA ILE A 27 5.89 -6.22 -10.74
C ILE A 27 4.54 -6.63 -11.30
N THR A 28 4.13 -7.86 -11.02
CA THR A 28 2.88 -8.44 -11.51
C THR A 28 2.13 -9.10 -10.35
N VAL A 29 0.85 -9.37 -10.55
CA VAL A 29 0.13 -10.29 -9.67
C VAL A 29 0.69 -11.69 -9.88
N SER A 30 1.00 -12.40 -8.80
CA SER A 30 1.52 -13.76 -8.86
C SER A 30 0.52 -14.70 -9.52
N LYS A 31 1.00 -15.50 -10.47
CA LYS A 31 0.19 -16.56 -11.07
C LYS A 31 0.06 -17.78 -10.17
N ALA A 32 1.07 -18.03 -9.35
CA ALA A 32 1.09 -19.17 -8.42
C ALA A 32 0.20 -18.90 -7.19
N HIS A 33 0.15 -17.64 -6.72
CA HIS A 33 -0.69 -17.23 -5.59
C HIS A 33 -1.28 -15.83 -5.82
N PRO A 34 -2.45 -15.70 -6.47
CA PRO A 34 -3.00 -14.42 -6.92
C PRO A 34 -3.30 -13.38 -5.83
N ARG A 35 -3.13 -13.72 -4.56
CA ARG A 35 -3.25 -12.79 -3.42
C ARG A 35 -1.99 -11.95 -3.17
N TYR A 36 -0.88 -12.25 -3.88
CA TYR A 36 0.42 -11.59 -3.71
C TYR A 36 0.98 -11.08 -5.02
N PHE A 37 2.04 -10.30 -4.91
CA PHE A 37 2.80 -9.79 -6.06
C PHE A 37 4.10 -10.56 -6.25
N GLU A 38 4.59 -10.55 -7.49
CA GLU A 38 5.90 -11.03 -7.88
C GLU A 38 6.68 -9.95 -8.63
N LYS A 39 7.98 -9.93 -8.42
CA LYS A 39 8.94 -9.12 -9.16
C LYS A 39 9.94 -10.07 -9.83
N ASN A 40 9.92 -10.11 -11.17
CA ASN A 40 10.77 -11.03 -11.95
C ASN A 40 10.65 -12.51 -11.52
N GLY A 41 9.46 -12.94 -11.16
CA GLY A 41 9.17 -14.31 -10.73
C GLY A 41 9.51 -14.65 -9.26
N ALA A 42 10.01 -13.69 -8.49
CA ALA A 42 10.19 -13.83 -7.04
C ALA A 42 9.11 -13.07 -6.28
N THR A 43 8.67 -13.59 -5.17
CA THR A 43 7.70 -12.92 -4.29
C THR A 43 8.15 -11.51 -3.94
N TRP A 44 7.27 -10.53 -4.12
CA TRP A 44 7.51 -9.15 -3.75
C TRP A 44 6.45 -8.67 -2.75
N ILE A 45 6.90 -8.35 -1.54
CA ILE A 45 6.05 -7.81 -0.48
C ILE A 45 6.27 -6.30 -0.42
N PRO A 46 5.27 -5.46 -0.77
CA PRO A 46 5.39 -4.01 -0.64
C PRO A 46 5.43 -3.61 0.84
N ILE A 47 6.50 -2.94 1.22
CA ILE A 47 6.62 -2.18 2.46
C ILE A 47 6.45 -0.73 2.06
N SER A 48 5.28 -0.16 2.31
CA SER A 48 4.85 1.01 1.56
C SER A 48 4.30 2.14 2.43
N THR A 49 4.37 3.36 1.86
CA THR A 49 3.80 4.57 2.45
C THR A 49 3.21 5.47 1.37
N ASN A 50 2.30 6.38 1.76
CA ASN A 50 1.92 7.51 0.94
C ASN A 50 2.98 8.62 1.09
N TYR A 51 3.35 9.28 -0.01
CA TYR A 51 4.25 10.41 0.02
C TYR A 51 3.65 11.58 -0.75
N LEU A 52 3.01 12.48 -0.03
CA LEU A 52 2.42 13.73 -0.53
C LEU A 52 2.08 14.66 0.66
N PRO A 53 2.02 15.99 0.44
CA PRO A 53 2.44 16.66 -0.77
C PRO A 53 3.98 16.67 -0.90
N ILE A 54 4.49 16.66 -2.14
CA ILE A 54 5.90 16.90 -2.40
C ILE A 54 6.08 18.41 -2.53
N GLN A 55 6.99 19.00 -1.77
CA GLN A 55 7.27 20.44 -1.81
C GLN A 55 8.44 20.77 -2.75
N ASN A 56 9.51 19.98 -2.67
CA ASN A 56 10.73 20.14 -3.44
C ASN A 56 11.53 18.83 -3.46
N PHE A 57 12.60 18.77 -4.28
CA PHE A 57 13.43 17.58 -4.39
C PHE A 57 14.37 17.34 -3.21
N GLU A 58 14.81 18.37 -2.51
CA GLU A 58 15.66 18.22 -1.33
C GLU A 58 14.91 17.49 -0.22
N GLU A 59 13.69 17.92 0.06
CA GLU A 59 12.81 17.25 1.00
C GLU A 59 12.46 15.82 0.53
N ALA A 60 12.11 15.66 -0.76
CA ALA A 60 11.81 14.36 -1.32
C ALA A 60 12.98 13.39 -1.15
N GLU A 61 14.20 13.81 -1.46
CA GLU A 61 15.39 12.96 -1.29
C GLU A 61 15.62 12.56 0.15
N LYS A 62 15.43 13.47 1.10
CA LYS A 62 15.52 13.15 2.54
C LYS A 62 14.56 12.03 2.92
N TYR A 63 13.30 12.10 2.50
CA TYR A 63 12.29 11.10 2.87
C TYR A 63 12.48 9.77 2.13
N PHE A 64 12.85 9.80 0.86
CA PHE A 64 13.23 8.59 0.13
C PHE A 64 14.37 7.86 0.83
N LYS A 65 15.39 8.61 1.26
CA LYS A 65 16.52 8.07 2.01
C LYS A 65 16.07 7.46 3.35
N HIS A 66 15.37 8.23 4.19
CA HIS A 66 14.91 7.73 5.51
C HIS A 66 14.06 6.48 5.36
N PHE A 67 13.14 6.47 4.40
CA PHE A 67 12.26 5.33 4.17
C PHE A 67 13.02 4.11 3.66
N ALA A 68 13.93 4.26 2.70
CA ALA A 68 14.74 3.18 2.16
C ALA A 68 15.69 2.59 3.20
N GLU A 69 16.39 3.43 3.98
CA GLU A 69 17.29 3.01 5.06
C GLU A 69 16.55 2.19 6.13
N ASN A 70 15.27 2.44 6.29
CA ASN A 70 14.38 1.69 7.19
C ASN A 70 13.57 0.58 6.47
N GLY A 71 14.02 0.12 5.29
CA GLY A 71 13.48 -1.07 4.64
C GLY A 71 12.22 -0.85 3.80
N GLY A 72 11.74 0.38 3.68
CA GLY A 72 10.66 0.74 2.76
C GLY A 72 11.06 0.50 1.30
N ASN A 73 10.12 0.03 0.47
CA ASN A 73 10.41 -0.34 -0.91
C ASN A 73 9.35 0.11 -1.93
N ALA A 74 8.26 0.73 -1.48
CA ALA A 74 7.21 1.21 -2.36
C ALA A 74 6.59 2.52 -1.86
N MET A 75 6.23 3.42 -2.77
CA MET A 75 5.52 4.66 -2.45
C MET A 75 4.35 4.90 -3.39
N ARG A 76 3.25 5.44 -2.84
CA ARG A 76 2.14 5.98 -3.60
C ARG A 76 2.25 7.50 -3.66
N ILE A 77 2.21 8.07 -4.85
CA ILE A 77 2.39 9.51 -5.11
C ILE A 77 1.30 10.02 -6.05
N TRP A 78 0.73 11.19 -5.76
CA TRP A 78 -0.26 11.84 -6.63
C TRP A 78 0.41 12.80 -7.60
N VAL A 79 0.25 12.56 -8.90
CA VAL A 79 0.79 13.44 -9.96
C VAL A 79 -0.10 14.65 -10.26
N SER A 80 -1.19 14.80 -9.53
CA SER A 80 -2.11 15.94 -9.63
C SER A 80 -1.97 16.95 -8.49
N THR A 81 -0.89 16.86 -7.68
CA THR A 81 -0.52 17.87 -6.68
C THR A 81 0.31 18.99 -7.31
N ASP A 82 0.28 20.18 -6.75
CA ASP A 82 0.90 21.39 -7.31
C ASP A 82 2.33 21.20 -7.83
N PHE A 83 3.16 20.45 -7.09
CA PHE A 83 4.55 20.20 -7.48
C PHE A 83 4.69 19.41 -8.79
N LEU A 84 3.76 18.48 -9.05
CA LEU A 84 3.76 17.55 -10.20
C LEU A 84 2.65 17.84 -11.19
N GLU A 85 1.68 18.73 -10.89
CA GLU A 85 0.52 18.97 -11.76
C GLU A 85 0.95 19.57 -13.10
N ILE A 86 0.74 18.80 -14.17
CA ILE A 86 1.17 19.16 -15.52
C ILE A 86 0.20 20.06 -16.28
N GLU A 87 -1.06 20.16 -15.84
CA GLU A 87 -2.11 21.00 -16.46
C GLU A 87 -2.55 22.11 -15.53
N GLU A 88 -1.82 23.24 -15.53
CA GLU A 88 -2.04 24.33 -14.56
C GLU A 88 -2.98 25.43 -15.09
N GLN A 89 -2.88 25.79 -16.37
CA GLN A 89 -3.56 26.96 -16.91
C GLN A 89 -4.75 26.63 -17.81
N LYS A 90 -4.61 25.60 -18.63
CA LYS A 90 -5.61 25.24 -19.66
C LYS A 90 -5.56 23.75 -19.97
N GLU A 91 -6.76 23.15 -20.14
CA GLU A 91 -6.87 21.75 -20.54
C GLU A 91 -6.07 21.45 -21.82
N GLY A 92 -5.30 20.38 -21.79
CA GLY A 92 -4.47 19.92 -22.89
C GLY A 92 -3.16 20.69 -23.11
N LYS A 93 -2.86 21.72 -22.29
CA LYS A 93 -1.59 22.43 -22.28
C LYS A 93 -0.72 21.92 -21.12
N TYR A 94 0.29 21.13 -21.45
CA TYR A 94 1.13 20.45 -20.45
C TYR A 94 2.42 21.23 -20.20
N ASN A 95 2.75 21.42 -18.92
CA ASN A 95 3.98 22.10 -18.47
C ASN A 95 5.18 21.13 -18.61
N PRO A 96 6.20 21.47 -19.45
CA PRO A 96 7.35 20.60 -19.68
C PRO A 96 8.25 20.47 -18.44
N GLU A 97 8.32 21.50 -17.57
CA GLU A 97 9.11 21.44 -16.34
C GLU A 97 8.50 20.43 -15.34
N LYS A 98 7.17 20.44 -15.20
CA LYS A 98 6.46 19.48 -14.34
C LYS A 98 6.61 18.05 -14.88
N LEU A 99 6.60 17.85 -16.20
CA LEU A 99 6.92 16.56 -16.81
C LEU A 99 8.36 16.11 -16.53
N ALA A 100 9.32 17.03 -16.55
CA ALA A 100 10.70 16.72 -16.17
C ALA A 100 10.82 16.36 -14.68
N ARG A 101 10.03 16.99 -13.79
CA ARG A 101 10.00 16.60 -12.37
C ARG A 101 9.53 15.17 -12.14
N ILE A 102 8.60 14.66 -12.94
CA ILE A 102 8.17 13.25 -12.88
C ILE A 102 9.35 12.31 -13.22
N GLU A 103 10.15 12.63 -14.23
CA GLU A 103 11.36 11.86 -14.56
C GLU A 103 12.41 11.92 -13.44
N GLN A 104 12.67 13.11 -12.90
CA GLN A 104 13.62 13.30 -11.80
C GLN A 104 13.16 12.52 -10.53
N LEU A 105 11.86 12.51 -10.24
CA LEU A 105 11.31 11.74 -9.12
C LEU A 105 11.55 10.23 -9.30
N LEU A 106 11.43 9.71 -10.52
CA LEU A 106 11.72 8.31 -10.80
C LEU A 106 13.23 7.99 -10.74
N GLN A 107 14.10 8.92 -11.11
CA GLN A 107 15.55 8.78 -10.89
C GLN A 107 15.88 8.72 -9.39
N LEU A 108 15.19 9.52 -8.57
CA LEU A 108 15.31 9.45 -7.12
C LEU A 108 14.81 8.10 -6.58
N ALA A 109 13.70 7.61 -7.09
CA ALA A 109 13.16 6.29 -6.77
C ALA A 109 14.14 5.15 -7.11
N GLU A 110 14.80 5.23 -8.26
CA GLU A 110 15.85 4.28 -8.66
C GLU A 110 17.06 4.35 -7.72
N LYS A 111 17.53 5.56 -7.38
CA LYS A 111 18.64 5.78 -6.45
C LYS A 111 18.43 5.09 -5.11
N TYR A 112 17.20 5.11 -4.60
CA TYR A 112 16.84 4.54 -3.30
C TYR A 112 16.10 3.19 -3.39
N HIS A 113 15.99 2.60 -4.58
CA HIS A 113 15.32 1.31 -4.81
C HIS A 113 13.86 1.26 -4.35
N ILE A 114 13.13 2.37 -4.50
CA ILE A 114 11.72 2.50 -4.13
C ILE A 114 10.84 2.44 -5.38
N TYR A 115 9.87 1.53 -5.41
CA TYR A 115 8.91 1.40 -6.50
C TYR A 115 7.77 2.39 -6.35
N ILE A 116 7.42 3.08 -7.44
CA ILE A 116 6.40 4.14 -7.43
C ILE A 116 5.11 3.66 -8.10
N LYS A 117 3.98 3.93 -7.44
CA LYS A 117 2.64 3.92 -8.01
C LYS A 117 2.13 5.36 -8.09
N PHE A 118 1.72 5.82 -9.26
CA PHE A 118 1.13 7.12 -9.44
C PHE A 118 -0.39 7.09 -9.36
N THR A 119 -0.99 8.01 -8.59
CA THR A 119 -2.40 8.37 -8.67
C THR A 119 -2.57 9.51 -9.65
N LEU A 120 -3.39 9.31 -10.69
CA LEU A 120 -3.49 10.23 -11.81
C LEU A 120 -4.30 11.49 -11.47
N HIS A 121 -5.37 11.35 -10.68
CA HIS A 121 -6.21 12.44 -10.19
C HIS A 121 -6.62 12.25 -8.72
N HIS A 122 -6.81 13.37 -8.03
CA HIS A 122 -7.43 13.42 -6.69
C HIS A 122 -8.56 14.46 -6.60
N LEU A 123 -8.98 14.98 -7.76
CA LEU A 123 -9.92 16.10 -7.83
C LEU A 123 -11.28 15.76 -7.25
N ARG A 124 -11.91 16.74 -6.58
CA ARG A 124 -13.30 16.75 -6.14
C ARG A 124 -14.12 17.75 -6.93
N THR A 125 -13.47 18.79 -7.47
CA THR A 125 -14.11 19.88 -8.21
C THR A 125 -13.36 20.22 -9.49
N ILE A 126 -14.10 20.78 -10.45
CA ILE A 126 -13.57 21.43 -11.66
C ILE A 126 -14.32 22.77 -11.74
N ALA A 127 -13.66 23.85 -11.34
CA ALA A 127 -14.25 25.18 -11.29
C ALA A 127 -13.17 26.27 -11.46
N HIS A 128 -13.55 27.40 -12.09
CA HIS A 128 -12.69 28.59 -12.19
C HIS A 128 -12.46 29.25 -10.85
N ASN A 129 -13.53 29.30 -10.04
CA ASN A 129 -13.49 29.83 -8.69
C ASN A 129 -13.92 28.73 -7.73
N THR A 130 -13.12 28.49 -6.71
CA THR A 130 -13.42 27.51 -5.65
C THR A 130 -13.06 28.11 -4.29
N SER A 131 -13.64 27.57 -3.21
CA SER A 131 -13.27 28.03 -1.86
C SER A 131 -11.79 27.66 -1.56
N PRO A 132 -11.13 28.44 -0.70
CA PRO A 132 -9.75 28.13 -0.27
C PRO A 132 -9.62 26.70 0.26
N GLU A 133 -10.63 26.21 1.02
CA GLU A 133 -10.64 24.89 1.63
C GLU A 133 -10.72 23.76 0.61
N ALA A 134 -11.29 24.01 -0.58
CA ALA A 134 -11.41 23.04 -1.66
C ALA A 134 -10.34 23.21 -2.76
N SER A 135 -9.46 24.21 -2.63
CA SER A 135 -8.49 24.55 -3.68
C SER A 135 -7.52 23.38 -3.97
N TRP A 136 -7.12 22.63 -2.94
CA TRP A 136 -6.22 21.50 -3.06
C TRP A 136 -6.76 20.35 -3.95
N CYS A 137 -8.08 20.24 -4.11
CA CYS A 137 -8.74 19.18 -4.88
C CYS A 137 -9.54 19.71 -6.08
N ASN A 138 -9.21 20.92 -6.57
CA ASN A 138 -9.82 21.54 -7.73
C ASN A 138 -8.88 21.64 -8.92
N SER A 139 -9.39 21.62 -10.13
CA SER A 139 -8.65 21.95 -11.34
C SER A 139 -9.25 23.11 -12.11
N GLN A 140 -8.59 24.25 -12.06
CA GLN A 140 -8.93 25.43 -12.88
C GLN A 140 -8.60 25.19 -14.38
N ALA A 141 -7.55 24.43 -14.67
CA ALA A 141 -7.18 24.09 -16.05
C ALA A 141 -8.29 23.32 -16.75
N LEU A 142 -8.84 22.29 -16.10
CA LEU A 142 -9.96 21.52 -16.65
C LEU A 142 -11.24 22.35 -16.77
N ALA A 143 -11.43 23.34 -15.91
CA ALA A 143 -12.58 24.26 -15.96
C ALA A 143 -12.61 25.12 -17.23
N THR A 144 -11.48 25.25 -17.94
CA THR A 144 -11.45 25.93 -19.26
C THR A 144 -12.24 25.18 -20.34
N LYS A 145 -12.63 23.91 -20.08
CA LYS A 145 -13.31 23.07 -21.07
C LYS A 145 -14.50 22.28 -20.51
N PHE A 146 -14.50 21.98 -19.23
CA PHE A 146 -15.50 21.16 -18.56
C PHE A 146 -16.17 21.95 -17.42
N LYS A 147 -17.46 21.73 -17.23
CA LYS A 147 -18.25 22.44 -16.21
C LYS A 147 -18.03 21.88 -14.80
N ASN A 148 -17.78 20.57 -14.71
CA ASN A 148 -17.60 19.83 -13.45
C ASN A 148 -16.97 18.46 -13.71
N VAL A 149 -16.71 17.71 -12.62
CA VAL A 149 -16.14 16.36 -12.68
C VAL A 149 -17.07 15.39 -13.42
N SER A 150 -18.37 15.46 -13.22
CA SER A 150 -19.38 14.62 -13.91
C SER A 150 -19.26 14.74 -15.44
N GLU A 151 -19.19 15.95 -15.99
CA GLU A 151 -18.98 16.13 -17.44
C GLU A 151 -17.63 15.59 -17.89
N TYR A 152 -16.58 15.79 -17.10
CA TYR A 152 -15.23 15.32 -17.43
C TYR A 152 -15.17 13.80 -17.56
N ILE A 153 -15.75 13.05 -16.62
CA ILE A 153 -15.67 11.58 -16.62
C ILE A 153 -16.75 10.92 -17.52
N SER A 154 -17.91 11.53 -17.71
CA SER A 154 -19.01 10.92 -18.49
C SER A 154 -18.94 11.19 -19.98
N SER A 155 -18.43 12.37 -20.40
CA SER A 155 -18.44 12.77 -21.80
C SER A 155 -17.29 12.12 -22.61
N LYS A 156 -17.53 11.86 -23.91
CA LYS A 156 -16.49 11.38 -24.84
C LYS A 156 -15.28 12.31 -24.89
N LYS A 157 -15.50 13.65 -24.89
CA LYS A 157 -14.41 14.64 -24.90
C LYS A 157 -13.58 14.60 -23.60
N GLY A 158 -14.22 14.40 -22.43
CA GLY A 158 -13.53 14.32 -21.16
C GLY A 158 -12.72 13.04 -21.01
N LYS A 159 -13.29 11.89 -21.38
CA LYS A 159 -12.57 10.61 -21.40
C LYS A 159 -11.35 10.64 -22.34
N LYS A 160 -11.47 11.33 -23.50
CA LYS A 160 -10.34 11.56 -24.41
C LYS A 160 -9.27 12.45 -23.78
N SER A 161 -9.66 13.50 -23.07
CA SER A 161 -8.76 14.39 -22.33
C SER A 161 -8.01 13.62 -21.25
N TYR A 162 -8.71 12.85 -20.42
CA TYR A 162 -8.15 11.98 -19.40
C TYR A 162 -7.07 11.03 -19.97
N LEU A 163 -7.38 10.30 -21.03
CA LEU A 163 -6.43 9.37 -21.66
C LEU A 163 -5.25 10.08 -22.32
N LYS A 164 -5.44 11.29 -22.83
CA LYS A 164 -4.36 12.11 -23.39
C LYS A 164 -3.39 12.54 -22.27
N ARG A 165 -3.90 13.03 -21.13
CA ARG A 165 -3.10 13.35 -19.93
C ARG A 165 -2.29 12.14 -19.49
N LEU A 166 -2.95 10.99 -19.30
CA LEU A 166 -2.26 9.74 -18.95
C LEU A 166 -1.14 9.42 -19.96
N SER A 167 -1.44 9.46 -21.26
CA SER A 167 -0.47 9.13 -22.31
C SER A 167 0.76 10.05 -22.29
N VAL A 168 0.59 11.33 -21.96
CA VAL A 168 1.71 12.29 -21.84
C VAL A 168 2.59 11.94 -20.64
N ILE A 169 2.00 11.64 -19.48
CA ILE A 169 2.74 11.22 -18.29
C ILE A 169 3.41 9.85 -18.54
N ALA A 170 2.68 8.89 -19.11
CA ALA A 170 3.19 7.54 -19.38
C ALA A 170 4.44 7.53 -20.25
N LYS A 171 4.57 8.46 -21.21
CA LYS A 171 5.80 8.60 -22.02
C LYS A 171 7.05 8.91 -21.17
N LYS A 172 6.86 9.46 -19.97
CA LYS A 172 7.93 9.81 -19.04
C LYS A 172 8.25 8.71 -18.04
N CYS A 173 7.29 7.82 -17.74
CA CYS A 173 7.41 6.88 -16.64
C CYS A 173 7.18 5.41 -17.01
N ALA A 174 6.39 5.08 -18.04
CA ALA A 174 5.94 3.71 -18.25
C ALA A 174 7.06 2.68 -18.51
N ASN A 175 8.22 3.12 -19.02
CA ASN A 175 9.38 2.25 -19.24
C ASN A 175 10.41 2.31 -18.12
N HIS A 176 10.15 3.10 -17.06
CA HIS A 176 11.09 3.21 -15.95
C HIS A 176 11.00 1.98 -15.03
N PRO A 177 12.14 1.33 -14.66
CA PRO A 177 12.11 0.06 -13.91
C PRO A 177 11.50 0.19 -12.50
N TYR A 178 11.51 1.38 -11.92
CA TYR A 178 10.93 1.65 -10.60
C TYR A 178 9.51 2.23 -10.64
N PHE A 179 8.87 2.22 -11.81
CA PHE A 179 7.46 2.57 -11.95
C PHE A 179 6.61 1.30 -12.13
N TYR A 180 5.76 0.97 -11.15
CA TYR A 180 5.04 -0.30 -11.18
C TYR A 180 3.54 -0.19 -11.43
N GLY A 181 2.92 0.98 -11.22
CA GLY A 181 1.47 0.99 -11.32
C GLY A 181 0.78 2.36 -11.38
N TRP A 182 -0.46 2.30 -11.85
CA TRP A 182 -1.39 3.41 -11.95
C TRP A 182 -2.57 3.21 -11.01
N GLU A 183 -2.93 4.28 -10.31
CA GLU A 183 -4.24 4.46 -9.71
C GLU A 183 -4.98 5.52 -10.50
N LEU A 184 -6.20 5.23 -10.93
CA LEU A 184 -6.93 6.12 -11.83
C LEU A 184 -7.32 7.44 -11.15
N TRP A 185 -7.87 7.34 -9.93
CA TRP A 185 -8.41 8.47 -9.19
C TRP A 185 -8.46 8.17 -7.71
N ASN A 186 -7.98 9.07 -6.87
CA ASN A 186 -8.12 8.95 -5.44
C ASN A 186 -9.57 9.17 -5.00
N GLU A 187 -10.20 8.14 -4.44
CA GLU A 187 -11.54 8.20 -3.84
C GLU A 187 -12.57 8.87 -4.77
N ILE A 188 -12.73 8.30 -5.96
CA ILE A 188 -13.60 8.87 -6.99
C ILE A 188 -15.06 9.03 -6.57
N ASP A 189 -15.52 8.18 -5.65
CA ASP A 189 -16.86 8.24 -5.04
C ASP A 189 -17.09 9.50 -4.21
N ALA A 190 -16.05 10.16 -3.72
CA ALA A 190 -16.13 11.47 -3.10
C ALA A 190 -16.31 12.64 -4.11
N ALA A 191 -16.05 12.39 -5.39
CA ALA A 191 -16.17 13.38 -6.45
C ALA A 191 -17.51 13.30 -7.18
N VAL A 192 -18.04 12.09 -7.39
CA VAL A 192 -19.25 11.83 -8.18
C VAL A 192 -20.00 10.57 -7.67
N PRO A 193 -21.32 10.47 -7.90
CA PRO A 193 -22.12 9.32 -7.46
C PRO A 193 -21.77 8.03 -8.20
N GLU A 194 -22.17 6.88 -7.63
CA GLU A 194 -21.91 5.54 -8.17
C GLU A 194 -22.30 5.39 -9.64
N ALA A 195 -23.45 5.89 -10.03
CA ALA A 195 -23.95 5.80 -11.41
C ALA A 195 -23.00 6.41 -12.45
N GLU A 196 -22.07 7.26 -12.01
CA GLU A 196 -21.06 7.90 -12.85
C GLU A 196 -19.68 7.28 -12.68
N TRP A 197 -19.21 7.10 -11.43
CA TRP A 197 -17.86 6.59 -11.21
C TRP A 197 -17.67 5.11 -11.60
N LEU A 198 -18.67 4.26 -11.40
CA LEU A 198 -18.53 2.83 -11.68
C LEU A 198 -18.37 2.53 -13.17
N PRO A 199 -19.20 3.06 -14.10
CA PRO A 199 -18.98 2.87 -15.54
C PRO A 199 -17.70 3.52 -16.04
N PHE A 200 -17.32 4.71 -15.53
CA PHE A 200 -16.04 5.34 -15.85
C PHE A 200 -14.86 4.45 -15.43
N THR A 201 -14.84 4.00 -14.21
CA THR A 201 -13.78 3.12 -13.67
C THR A 201 -13.64 1.86 -14.50
N ARG A 202 -14.76 1.18 -14.79
CA ARG A 202 -14.76 -0.06 -15.61
C ARG A 202 -14.16 0.17 -16.99
N GLU A 203 -14.51 1.27 -17.64
CA GLU A 203 -13.99 1.61 -18.96
C GLU A 203 -12.52 2.01 -18.90
N MET A 204 -12.12 2.86 -17.94
CA MET A 204 -10.76 3.41 -17.88
C MET A 204 -9.73 2.38 -17.42
N LEU A 205 -10.02 1.49 -16.49
CA LEU A 205 -9.12 0.40 -16.11
C LEU A 205 -8.71 -0.42 -17.34
N GLY A 206 -9.67 -0.81 -18.18
CA GLY A 206 -9.38 -1.55 -19.41
C GLY A 206 -8.57 -0.75 -20.44
N LYS A 207 -8.83 0.56 -20.57
CA LYS A 207 -8.09 1.42 -21.50
C LYS A 207 -6.67 1.70 -21.03
N VAL A 208 -6.49 1.97 -19.72
CA VAL A 208 -5.16 2.20 -19.13
C VAL A 208 -4.31 0.94 -19.23
N LYS A 209 -4.88 -0.23 -18.94
CA LYS A 209 -4.17 -1.52 -19.11
C LYS A 209 -3.70 -1.76 -20.55
N LYS A 210 -4.50 -1.34 -21.55
CA LYS A 210 -4.07 -1.42 -22.96
C LYS A 210 -2.97 -0.43 -23.34
N LEU A 211 -2.97 0.76 -22.74
CA LEU A 211 -1.94 1.78 -22.96
C LEU A 211 -0.64 1.48 -22.22
N CYS A 212 -0.73 0.88 -21.05
CA CYS A 212 0.37 0.58 -20.15
C CYS A 212 0.30 -0.90 -19.71
N PRO A 213 0.55 -1.86 -20.63
CA PRO A 213 0.30 -3.29 -20.37
C PRO A 213 1.21 -3.89 -19.29
N ASN A 214 2.36 -3.29 -19.07
CA ASN A 214 3.36 -3.77 -18.10
C ASN A 214 3.16 -3.25 -16.67
N GLN A 215 2.27 -2.27 -16.47
CA GLN A 215 1.97 -1.70 -15.16
C GLN A 215 0.72 -2.32 -14.56
N LEU A 216 0.70 -2.44 -13.25
CA LEU A 216 -0.50 -2.71 -12.49
C LEU A 216 -1.44 -1.50 -12.54
N VAL A 217 -2.75 -1.76 -12.54
CA VAL A 217 -3.77 -0.71 -12.59
C VAL A 217 -4.80 -0.95 -11.50
N THR A 218 -5.14 0.09 -10.75
CA THR A 218 -6.17 0.03 -9.69
C THR A 218 -7.01 1.30 -9.64
N GLN A 219 -8.12 1.22 -8.91
CA GLN A 219 -8.98 2.34 -8.51
C GLN A 219 -9.15 2.31 -7.00
N THR A 220 -9.28 3.48 -6.36
CA THR A 220 -9.61 3.60 -4.95
C THR A 220 -10.95 4.29 -4.73
N LEU A 221 -11.55 3.96 -3.61
CA LEU A 221 -12.75 4.58 -3.07
C LEU A 221 -12.44 5.15 -1.69
N GLY A 222 -13.33 5.97 -1.16
CA GLY A 222 -13.23 6.51 0.18
C GLY A 222 -13.14 5.43 1.26
N SER A 223 -12.88 5.86 2.48
CA SER A 223 -12.65 4.94 3.60
C SER A 223 -13.80 3.94 3.77
N MET A 224 -13.46 2.66 3.92
CA MET A 224 -14.43 1.59 4.20
C MET A 224 -14.91 1.71 5.66
N HIS A 225 -15.86 2.59 5.92
CA HIS A 225 -16.28 2.97 7.27
C HIS A 225 -17.78 2.73 7.55
N ALA A 226 -18.55 2.31 6.55
CA ALA A 226 -19.99 2.12 6.67
C ALA A 226 -20.50 1.05 5.68
N PRO A 227 -21.68 0.44 5.92
CA PRO A 227 -22.24 -0.64 5.09
C PRO A 227 -22.35 -0.34 3.60
N TYR A 228 -22.66 0.90 3.21
CA TYR A 228 -22.78 1.27 1.79
C TYR A 228 -21.43 1.22 1.07
N MET A 229 -20.34 1.43 1.79
CA MET A 229 -18.97 1.31 1.23
C MET A 229 -18.63 -0.13 0.89
N ASP A 230 -19.12 -1.11 1.64
CA ASP A 230 -18.91 -2.53 1.34
C ASP A 230 -19.48 -2.90 -0.04
N ASP A 231 -20.70 -2.40 -0.37
CA ASP A 231 -21.30 -2.61 -1.69
C ASP A 231 -20.46 -1.98 -2.81
N TYR A 232 -19.93 -0.78 -2.59
CA TYR A 232 -19.04 -0.10 -3.53
C TYR A 232 -17.74 -0.88 -3.74
N TYR A 233 -17.09 -1.32 -2.68
CA TYR A 233 -15.86 -2.11 -2.75
C TYR A 233 -16.10 -3.49 -3.38
N LYS A 234 -17.24 -4.13 -3.13
CA LYS A 234 -17.64 -5.37 -3.78
C LYS A 234 -17.78 -5.20 -5.30
N LYS A 235 -18.43 -4.12 -5.75
CA LYS A 235 -18.54 -3.77 -7.18
C LYS A 235 -17.17 -3.50 -7.81
N LEU A 236 -16.29 -2.80 -7.09
CA LEU A 236 -14.92 -2.52 -7.54
C LEU A 236 -14.09 -3.80 -7.64
N ALA A 237 -14.19 -4.70 -6.65
CA ALA A 237 -13.51 -6.00 -6.65
C ALA A 237 -13.88 -6.86 -7.86
N ALA A 238 -15.13 -6.78 -8.32
CA ALA A 238 -15.65 -7.54 -9.45
C ALA A 238 -15.16 -7.05 -10.83
N ILE A 239 -14.47 -5.89 -10.92
CA ILE A 239 -13.95 -5.38 -12.20
C ILE A 239 -12.70 -6.18 -12.60
N PRO A 240 -12.68 -6.87 -13.77
CA PRO A 240 -11.57 -7.76 -14.16
C PRO A 240 -10.21 -7.05 -14.28
N ASN A 241 -10.20 -5.83 -14.82
CA ASN A 241 -8.96 -5.08 -15.05
C ASN A 241 -8.53 -4.24 -13.83
N ASN A 242 -9.16 -4.42 -12.67
CA ASN A 242 -8.67 -3.92 -11.39
C ASN A 242 -7.70 -4.96 -10.84
N ASP A 243 -6.39 -4.78 -11.07
CA ASP A 243 -5.37 -5.81 -10.81
C ASP A 243 -5.27 -6.18 -9.33
N PHE A 244 -5.60 -5.26 -8.42
CA PHE A 244 -5.64 -5.49 -6.97
C PHE A 244 -6.71 -4.60 -6.31
N LEU A 245 -7.23 -5.04 -5.18
CA LEU A 245 -8.22 -4.27 -4.41
C LEU A 245 -7.51 -3.33 -3.44
N SER A 246 -7.63 -2.04 -3.71
CA SER A 246 -7.07 -0.96 -2.87
C SER A 246 -8.13 -0.45 -1.91
N ILE A 247 -7.90 -0.62 -0.61
CA ILE A 247 -8.82 -0.23 0.46
C ILE A 247 -8.23 0.93 1.25
N HIS A 248 -9.06 1.94 1.56
CA HIS A 248 -8.74 2.98 2.54
C HIS A 248 -9.42 2.66 3.86
N ARG A 249 -8.71 2.78 4.97
CA ARG A 249 -9.21 2.47 6.30
C ARG A 249 -8.58 3.37 7.35
N TYR A 250 -9.39 4.15 8.03
CA TYR A 250 -8.93 5.08 9.04
C TYR A 250 -9.54 4.78 10.41
N LEU A 251 -8.76 5.02 11.47
CA LEU A 251 -9.29 5.21 12.81
C LEU A 251 -9.98 6.58 12.86
N ASP A 252 -11.29 6.58 13.02
CA ASP A 252 -12.12 7.79 13.11
C ASP A 252 -13.18 7.62 14.19
N GLU A 253 -13.13 8.41 15.23
CA GLU A 253 -14.08 8.35 16.34
C GLU A 253 -15.37 9.17 16.10
N GLY A 254 -15.47 9.88 14.95
CA GLY A 254 -16.66 10.66 14.58
C GLY A 254 -17.85 9.81 14.18
N ASP A 255 -19.05 10.42 14.22
CA ASP A 255 -20.32 9.75 13.92
C ASP A 255 -20.99 10.21 12.64
N LYS A 256 -20.47 11.25 12.00
CA LYS A 256 -21.06 11.92 10.84
C LYS A 256 -21.43 10.99 9.69
N TRP A 257 -20.68 9.89 9.51
CA TRP A 257 -20.80 8.98 8.37
C TRP A 257 -21.45 7.64 8.74
N GLN A 258 -22.11 7.52 9.90
CA GLN A 258 -22.66 6.24 10.39
C GLN A 258 -21.61 5.12 10.40
N GLN A 259 -20.46 5.41 10.94
CA GLN A 259 -19.28 4.54 10.92
C GLN A 259 -19.56 3.21 11.62
N TYR A 260 -18.93 2.15 11.10
CA TYR A 260 -18.86 0.88 11.81
C TYR A 260 -18.23 1.07 13.20
N PRO A 261 -18.74 0.39 14.24
CA PRO A 261 -18.09 0.42 15.56
C PRO A 261 -16.60 0.04 15.53
N VAL A 262 -16.20 -0.84 14.60
CA VAL A 262 -14.82 -1.29 14.44
C VAL A 262 -13.87 -0.16 14.06
N VAL A 263 -14.31 0.90 13.36
CA VAL A 263 -13.45 2.05 13.02
C VAL A 263 -13.11 2.93 14.23
N LYS A 264 -13.78 2.70 15.35
CA LYS A 264 -13.50 3.30 16.68
C LYS A 264 -12.78 2.31 17.60
N GLY A 265 -12.43 1.14 17.09
CA GLY A 265 -11.84 0.03 17.83
C GLY A 265 -10.31 0.06 17.92
N ALA A 266 -9.74 -1.04 18.39
CA ALA A 266 -8.30 -1.27 18.31
C ALA A 266 -7.89 -1.44 16.83
N ILE A 267 -6.66 -1.01 16.51
CA ILE A 267 -6.21 -0.95 15.09
C ILE A 267 -6.10 -2.34 14.47
N ASP A 268 -5.65 -3.34 15.22
CA ASP A 268 -5.58 -4.72 14.75
C ASP A 268 -6.93 -5.23 14.25
N SER A 269 -7.99 -5.02 15.03
CA SER A 269 -9.36 -5.40 14.68
C SER A 269 -9.95 -4.54 13.56
N LEU A 270 -9.65 -3.23 13.57
CA LEU A 270 -10.06 -2.28 12.54
C LEU A 270 -9.52 -2.69 11.16
N VAL A 271 -8.25 -3.06 11.11
CA VAL A 271 -7.58 -3.42 9.86
C VAL A 271 -7.94 -4.82 9.41
N SER A 272 -7.89 -5.81 10.32
CA SER A 272 -8.22 -7.20 9.97
C SER A 272 -9.66 -7.33 9.46
N ASN A 273 -10.60 -6.55 10.00
CA ASN A 273 -11.97 -6.48 9.46
C ASN A 273 -11.98 -6.04 7.99
N ALA A 274 -11.27 -4.97 7.63
CA ALA A 274 -11.23 -4.47 6.25
C ALA A 274 -10.57 -5.47 5.29
N VAL A 275 -9.47 -6.10 5.72
CA VAL A 275 -8.80 -7.14 4.94
C VAL A 275 -9.71 -8.36 4.73
N ASN A 276 -10.39 -8.85 5.76
CA ASN A 276 -11.30 -9.98 5.69
C ASN A 276 -12.47 -9.71 4.73
N ILE A 277 -13.06 -8.51 4.78
CA ILE A 277 -14.09 -8.08 3.82
C ILE A 277 -13.54 -8.11 2.39
N GLY A 278 -12.34 -7.57 2.17
CA GLY A 278 -11.68 -7.58 0.87
C GLY A 278 -11.40 -9.01 0.36
N LEU A 279 -10.94 -9.91 1.23
CA LEU A 279 -10.71 -11.31 0.91
C LEU A 279 -12.01 -12.04 0.51
N GLU A 280 -13.12 -11.76 1.21
CA GLU A 280 -14.42 -12.33 0.84
C GLU A 280 -14.92 -11.80 -0.50
N PHE A 281 -14.79 -10.50 -0.78
CA PHE A 281 -15.20 -9.91 -2.07
C PHE A 281 -14.38 -10.42 -3.26
N THR A 282 -13.16 -10.89 -3.01
CA THR A 282 -12.27 -11.44 -4.04
C THR A 282 -12.14 -12.96 -3.99
N LYS A 283 -13.01 -13.67 -3.29
CA LYS A 283 -12.93 -15.11 -3.08
C LYS A 283 -13.00 -15.90 -4.39
N GLU A 284 -13.97 -15.57 -5.25
CA GLU A 284 -14.18 -16.25 -6.54
C GLU A 284 -13.17 -15.83 -7.63
N ASN A 285 -12.57 -14.67 -7.49
CA ASN A 285 -11.53 -14.16 -8.38
C ASN A 285 -10.41 -13.55 -7.53
N PRO A 286 -9.52 -14.36 -6.96
CA PRO A 286 -8.50 -13.91 -6.04
C PRO A 286 -7.58 -12.85 -6.66
N LYS A 287 -7.33 -11.79 -5.92
CA LYS A 287 -6.40 -10.71 -6.25
C LYS A 287 -5.78 -10.14 -4.97
N PRO A 288 -4.63 -9.46 -5.05
CA PRO A 288 -4.02 -8.86 -3.88
C PRO A 288 -4.95 -7.86 -3.22
N ILE A 289 -5.00 -7.86 -1.89
CA ILE A 289 -5.60 -6.80 -1.08
C ILE A 289 -4.48 -5.88 -0.63
N VAL A 290 -4.67 -4.58 -0.78
CA VAL A 290 -3.73 -3.55 -0.32
C VAL A 290 -4.48 -2.54 0.53
N ILE A 291 -4.05 -2.34 1.76
CA ILE A 291 -4.52 -1.21 2.56
C ILE A 291 -3.77 0.03 2.07
N ASN A 292 -4.38 0.73 1.11
CA ASN A 292 -3.75 1.75 0.29
C ASN A 292 -3.68 3.13 0.98
N GLU A 293 -4.55 3.36 1.96
CA GLU A 293 -4.45 4.45 2.93
C GLU A 293 -4.85 3.95 4.31
N ILE A 294 -4.02 4.25 5.30
CA ILE A 294 -4.31 3.99 6.70
C ILE A 294 -3.72 5.09 7.58
N GLY A 295 -4.46 5.45 8.61
CA GLY A 295 -4.07 6.47 9.57
C GLY A 295 -5.12 6.65 10.66
N ALA A 296 -4.86 7.59 11.56
CA ALA A 296 -5.84 8.08 12.51
C ALA A 296 -6.21 9.52 12.16
N VAL A 297 -7.48 9.87 12.28
CA VAL A 297 -8.00 11.19 11.97
C VAL A 297 -8.75 11.79 13.15
N GLN A 298 -8.91 13.11 13.12
CA GLN A 298 -9.84 13.78 14.01
C GLN A 298 -11.28 13.36 13.69
N PRO A 299 -12.21 13.47 14.66
CA PRO A 299 -13.61 13.13 14.44
C PRO A 299 -14.16 13.70 13.13
N ASN A 300 -14.95 12.89 12.42
CA ASN A 300 -15.49 13.23 11.11
C ASN A 300 -14.45 13.50 10.01
N HIS A 301 -13.29 12.88 10.10
CA HIS A 301 -12.21 12.99 9.11
C HIS A 301 -11.68 14.43 8.94
N ALA A 302 -11.68 15.22 10.04
CA ALA A 302 -11.39 16.66 9.99
C ALA A 302 -9.88 17.00 9.92
N GLY A 303 -9.01 16.00 9.79
CA GLY A 303 -7.55 16.20 9.72
C GLY A 303 -6.77 15.15 10.52
N PRO A 304 -5.45 15.32 10.68
CA PRO A 304 -4.59 14.41 11.45
C PRO A 304 -5.04 14.25 12.89
N SER A 305 -4.91 13.03 13.43
CA SER A 305 -5.33 12.73 14.81
C SER A 305 -4.55 13.53 15.85
N ALA A 306 -5.25 14.01 16.87
CA ALA A 306 -4.66 14.63 18.06
C ALA A 306 -3.82 13.65 18.92
N LEU A 307 -3.86 12.34 18.63
CA LEU A 307 -3.04 11.33 19.27
C LEU A 307 -1.60 11.29 18.75
N TYR A 308 -1.35 11.74 17.54
CA TYR A 308 -0.04 11.67 16.90
C TYR A 308 1.11 12.32 17.69
N PRO A 309 0.96 13.53 18.24
CA PRO A 309 2.02 14.12 19.08
C PRO A 309 2.31 13.36 20.37
N LYS A 310 1.37 12.53 20.85
CA LYS A 310 1.53 11.70 22.05
C LYS A 310 2.19 10.36 21.76
N ASP A 311 2.10 9.88 20.52
CA ASP A 311 2.57 8.56 20.11
C ASP A 311 4.04 8.57 19.70
N THR A 312 4.91 8.89 20.63
CA THR A 312 6.35 8.95 20.42
C THR A 312 7.01 7.57 20.27
N GLU A 313 6.30 6.50 20.62
CA GLU A 313 6.78 5.12 20.45
C GLU A 313 6.18 4.44 19.21
N GLY A 314 5.25 5.09 18.48
CA GLY A 314 4.66 4.57 17.25
C GLY A 314 3.69 3.40 17.45
N ILE A 315 2.87 3.42 18.48
CA ILE A 315 1.87 2.38 18.80
C ILE A 315 0.88 2.23 17.65
N LEU A 316 0.36 3.37 17.15
CA LEU A 316 -0.52 3.40 16.00
C LEU A 316 0.21 2.95 14.72
N LEU A 317 1.42 3.47 14.50
CA LEU A 317 2.19 3.17 13.30
C LEU A 317 2.56 1.69 13.20
N HIS A 318 2.98 1.09 14.31
CA HIS A 318 3.25 -0.34 14.38
C HIS A 318 2.05 -1.15 13.89
N ASP A 319 0.88 -0.89 14.45
CA ASP A 319 -0.33 -1.61 14.08
C ASP A 319 -0.76 -1.30 12.63
N PHE A 320 -0.59 -0.07 12.13
CA PHE A 320 -0.85 0.28 10.73
C PHE A 320 0.03 -0.49 9.74
N ILE A 321 1.28 -0.76 10.11
CA ILE A 321 2.23 -1.47 9.24
C ILE A 321 2.02 -2.98 9.32
N PHE A 322 1.83 -3.54 10.52
CA PHE A 322 1.82 -4.99 10.74
C PHE A 322 0.46 -5.63 10.46
N ALA A 323 -0.62 -5.06 10.97
CA ALA A 323 -1.95 -5.67 10.90
C ALA A 323 -2.42 -6.04 9.48
N PRO A 324 -2.16 -5.23 8.42
CA PRO A 324 -2.58 -5.59 7.07
C PRO A 324 -1.99 -6.92 6.60
N PHE A 325 -0.68 -7.07 6.65
CA PHE A 325 0.02 -8.26 6.15
C PHE A 325 -0.38 -9.52 6.90
N PHE A 326 -0.39 -9.46 8.22
CA PHE A 326 -0.77 -10.59 9.07
C PHE A 326 -2.27 -10.93 8.98
N GLY A 327 -3.10 -9.99 8.55
CA GLY A 327 -4.50 -10.23 8.18
C GLY A 327 -4.72 -10.83 6.79
N GLY A 328 -3.67 -10.93 5.96
CA GLY A 328 -3.75 -11.48 4.60
C GLY A 328 -3.69 -10.44 3.45
N SER A 329 -3.32 -9.19 3.74
CA SER A 329 -2.96 -8.21 2.71
C SER A 329 -1.64 -8.59 2.03
N ALA A 330 -1.43 -8.14 0.80
CA ALA A 330 -0.22 -8.44 0.03
C ALA A 330 1.06 -7.76 0.57
N GLY A 331 0.93 -6.81 1.51
CA GLY A 331 2.05 -6.10 2.11
C GLY A 331 1.65 -5.29 3.34
N SER A 332 2.51 -4.37 3.75
CA SER A 332 2.22 -3.44 4.85
C SER A 332 1.10 -2.47 4.49
N GLY A 333 0.53 -1.77 5.49
CA GLY A 333 -0.36 -0.64 5.21
C GLY A 333 0.39 0.57 4.65
N ASN A 334 -0.23 1.27 3.70
CA ASN A 334 0.29 2.54 3.19
C ASN A 334 -0.12 3.66 4.14
N THR A 335 0.77 4.00 5.07
CA THR A 335 0.51 5.03 6.06
C THR A 335 0.28 6.40 5.40
N TRP A 336 -0.71 7.15 5.93
CA TRP A 336 -0.97 8.55 5.59
C TRP A 336 -0.14 9.48 6.47
N HIS A 337 -0.39 10.65 6.73
CA HIS A 337 0.16 11.58 7.74
C HIS A 337 1.65 11.39 8.11
N TRP A 338 2.53 11.01 7.14
CA TRP A 338 3.95 10.86 7.40
C TRP A 338 4.59 12.16 7.93
N ASP A 339 4.14 13.30 7.44
CA ASP A 339 4.58 14.67 7.74
C ASP A 339 4.10 15.16 9.12
N HIS A 340 2.91 14.74 9.55
CA HIS A 340 2.33 15.09 10.84
C HIS A 340 2.65 14.08 11.96
N TYR A 341 3.13 12.89 11.62
CA TYR A 341 3.26 11.80 12.57
C TYR A 341 4.62 11.09 12.52
N ILE A 342 4.98 10.49 11.37
CA ILE A 342 6.16 9.61 11.27
C ILE A 342 7.46 10.40 11.41
N GLU A 343 7.61 11.46 10.61
CA GLU A 343 8.83 12.28 10.61
C GLU A 343 9.00 13.09 11.89
N PRO A 344 7.99 13.81 12.42
CA PRO A 344 8.17 14.55 13.66
C PRO A 344 8.56 13.67 14.86
N ASN A 345 8.02 12.46 14.94
CA ASN A 345 8.30 11.52 16.02
C ASN A 345 9.45 10.55 15.72
N GLN A 346 10.14 10.67 14.57
CA GLN A 346 11.27 9.82 14.16
C GLN A 346 10.93 8.32 14.14
N LEU A 347 9.75 7.95 13.62
CA LEU A 347 9.20 6.60 13.71
C LEU A 347 9.52 5.69 12.50
N TRP A 348 10.37 6.12 11.58
CA TRP A 348 10.72 5.36 10.38
C TRP A 348 11.22 3.94 10.66
N TYR A 349 11.85 3.70 11.80
CA TYR A 349 12.37 2.39 12.20
C TYR A 349 11.30 1.28 12.27
N HIS A 350 10.01 1.61 12.40
CA HIS A 350 8.94 0.60 12.38
C HIS A 350 8.82 -0.15 11.06
N PHE A 351 9.14 0.48 9.94
CA PHE A 351 9.22 -0.21 8.65
C PHE A 351 10.36 -1.24 8.63
N GLY A 352 11.51 -0.92 9.23
CA GLY A 352 12.62 -1.85 9.41
C GLY A 352 12.26 -3.02 10.32
N ARG A 353 11.51 -2.76 11.40
CA ARG A 353 10.99 -3.81 12.29
C ARG A 353 10.05 -4.77 11.55
N PHE A 354 9.20 -4.23 10.69
CA PHE A 354 8.33 -5.06 9.87
C PHE A 354 9.14 -5.88 8.85
N LYS A 355 10.10 -5.27 8.16
CA LYS A 355 11.01 -5.99 7.24
C LYS A 355 11.71 -7.14 7.95
N ASN A 356 12.26 -6.90 9.15
CA ASN A 356 12.92 -7.91 9.97
C ASN A 356 11.94 -9.03 10.39
N ALA A 357 10.71 -8.68 10.75
CA ALA A 357 9.68 -9.63 11.17
C ALA A 357 9.31 -10.64 10.08
N ILE A 358 9.33 -10.23 8.81
CA ILE A 358 8.96 -11.08 7.67
C ILE A 358 10.19 -11.66 6.93
N GLU A 359 11.38 -11.54 7.50
CA GLU A 359 12.61 -12.09 6.91
C GLU A 359 12.46 -13.61 6.68
N GLY A 360 12.74 -14.06 5.45
CA GLY A 360 12.65 -15.47 5.06
C GLY A 360 11.22 -16.01 4.93
N ILE A 361 10.21 -15.14 4.94
CA ILE A 361 8.81 -15.50 4.67
C ILE A 361 8.51 -15.30 3.18
N ASP A 362 8.11 -16.39 2.53
CA ASP A 362 7.68 -16.39 1.13
C ASP A 362 6.24 -16.89 1.02
N PRO A 363 5.25 -15.99 1.06
CA PRO A 363 3.85 -16.38 1.03
C PRO A 363 3.41 -17.03 -0.28
N VAL A 364 4.11 -16.82 -1.39
CA VAL A 364 3.81 -17.47 -2.66
C VAL A 364 4.33 -18.90 -2.67
N ALA A 365 5.61 -19.13 -2.34
CA ALA A 365 6.20 -20.47 -2.31
C ALA A 365 5.53 -21.37 -1.26
N GLU A 366 5.23 -20.82 -0.10
CA GLU A 366 4.52 -21.49 0.99
C GLU A 366 3.01 -21.63 0.75
N ALA A 367 2.43 -21.00 -0.28
CA ALA A 367 0.99 -20.93 -0.52
C ALA A 367 0.20 -20.46 0.72
N MET A 368 0.72 -19.47 1.43
CA MET A 368 0.23 -19.03 2.73
C MET A 368 -1.22 -18.57 2.70
N GLN A 369 -1.98 -18.97 3.71
CA GLN A 369 -3.38 -18.58 3.93
C GLN A 369 -3.52 -17.85 5.26
N PRO A 370 -4.29 -16.75 5.31
CA PRO A 370 -4.53 -16.02 6.55
C PRO A 370 -5.47 -16.79 7.47
N PHE A 371 -5.20 -16.68 8.77
CA PHE A 371 -6.07 -17.16 9.84
C PHE A 371 -5.89 -16.31 11.09
N SER A 372 -6.81 -16.43 12.04
CA SER A 372 -6.70 -15.74 13.32
C SER A 372 -7.38 -16.53 14.44
N PHE A 373 -6.90 -16.32 15.63
CA PHE A 373 -7.53 -16.81 16.87
C PHE A 373 -7.18 -15.88 18.04
N SER A 374 -7.90 -16.03 19.14
CA SER A 374 -7.60 -15.29 20.38
C SER A 374 -7.35 -16.25 21.51
N SER A 375 -6.36 -15.98 22.33
CA SER A 375 -6.02 -16.73 23.52
C SER A 375 -5.44 -15.82 24.60
N MET A 376 -5.83 -16.01 25.85
CA MET A 376 -5.25 -15.30 27.00
C MET A 376 -5.22 -13.75 26.85
N ASN A 377 -6.27 -13.16 26.28
CA ASN A 377 -6.35 -11.71 25.99
C ASN A 377 -5.29 -11.23 24.98
N VAL A 378 -4.90 -12.10 24.05
CA VAL A 378 -4.01 -11.81 22.92
C VAL A 378 -4.71 -12.23 21.64
N ASN A 379 -4.79 -11.34 20.65
CA ASN A 379 -5.19 -11.67 19.29
C ASN A 379 -3.96 -12.15 18.53
N CYS A 380 -4.06 -13.29 17.87
CA CYS A 380 -3.06 -13.87 17.00
C CYS A 380 -3.57 -13.81 15.56
N TYR A 381 -2.92 -13.05 14.73
CA TYR A 381 -3.14 -12.98 13.28
C TYR A 381 -1.97 -13.67 12.60
N GLY A 382 -2.23 -14.51 11.61
CA GLY A 382 -1.15 -15.27 11.01
C GLY A 382 -1.37 -15.71 9.59
N LEU A 383 -0.28 -16.11 8.98
CA LEU A 383 -0.24 -16.72 7.66
C LEU A 383 0.31 -18.14 7.81
N GLN A 384 -0.53 -19.13 7.51
CA GLN A 384 -0.15 -20.53 7.57
C GLN A 384 0.26 -21.01 6.18
N GLY A 385 1.50 -21.48 6.05
CA GLY A 385 2.08 -22.08 4.86
C GLY A 385 2.20 -23.59 4.94
N LYS A 386 2.96 -24.17 4.01
CA LYS A 386 3.23 -25.62 3.92
C LYS A 386 4.17 -26.09 5.02
N THR A 387 5.28 -25.37 5.22
CA THR A 387 6.35 -25.72 6.17
C THR A 387 6.54 -24.68 7.27
N LYS A 388 5.98 -23.47 7.08
CA LYS A 388 6.09 -22.37 8.02
C LYS A 388 4.76 -21.73 8.32
N THR A 389 4.61 -21.27 9.56
CA THR A 389 3.53 -20.37 9.95
C THR A 389 4.12 -19.16 10.66
N ILE A 390 3.72 -17.96 10.26
CA ILE A 390 4.10 -16.73 10.94
C ILE A 390 2.88 -16.12 11.62
N LEU A 391 3.05 -15.69 12.86
CA LEU A 391 2.02 -15.10 13.72
C LEU A 391 2.46 -13.74 14.23
N TRP A 392 1.57 -12.76 14.19
CA TRP A 392 1.65 -11.53 14.95
C TRP A 392 0.65 -11.61 16.10
N CYS A 393 1.18 -11.66 17.33
CA CYS A 393 0.40 -11.79 18.55
C CYS A 393 0.29 -10.41 19.21
N ARG A 394 -0.92 -9.85 19.25
CA ARG A 394 -1.23 -8.50 19.72
C ARG A 394 -1.96 -8.56 21.06
N ASP A 395 -1.36 -8.03 22.12
CA ASP A 395 -1.99 -7.94 23.45
C ASP A 395 -3.13 -6.92 23.42
N LEU A 396 -4.33 -7.35 23.80
CA LEU A 396 -5.53 -6.51 23.80
C LEU A 396 -5.55 -5.47 24.91
N ALA A 397 -4.80 -5.67 25.99
CA ALA A 397 -4.72 -4.71 27.11
C ALA A 397 -3.95 -3.43 26.74
N ASN A 398 -2.98 -3.54 25.82
CA ASN A 398 -2.09 -2.46 25.44
C ASN A 398 -2.42 -1.97 24.02
N ASN A 399 -3.16 -0.88 23.88
CA ASN A 399 -3.57 -0.31 22.60
C ASN A 399 -3.67 1.22 22.69
N TRP A 400 -3.97 1.89 21.59
CA TRP A 400 -4.05 3.34 21.52
C TRP A 400 -5.06 3.95 22.53
N LYS A 401 -6.14 3.24 22.86
CA LYS A 401 -7.12 3.72 23.83
C LYS A 401 -6.52 3.77 25.23
N THR A 402 -5.91 2.68 25.66
CA THR A 402 -5.29 2.58 26.98
C THR A 402 -4.07 3.49 27.09
N GLU A 403 -3.16 3.42 26.12
CA GLU A 403 -1.87 4.09 26.23
C GLU A 403 -1.91 5.58 25.83
N LEU A 404 -2.52 5.92 24.67
CA LEU A 404 -2.47 7.28 24.15
C LEU A 404 -3.64 8.16 24.60
N ARG A 405 -4.86 7.59 24.64
CA ARG A 405 -6.04 8.33 25.09
C ARG A 405 -6.10 8.43 26.60
N ASP A 406 -6.01 7.30 27.30
CA ASP A 406 -6.24 7.18 28.74
C ASP A 406 -4.93 7.35 29.55
N GLY A 407 -3.76 7.35 28.90
CA GLY A 407 -2.44 7.56 29.53
C GLY A 407 -1.99 6.42 30.45
N ILE A 408 -2.51 5.21 30.26
CA ILE A 408 -2.16 4.02 31.05
C ILE A 408 -0.93 3.37 30.42
N PRO A 409 0.22 3.28 31.13
CA PRO A 409 1.42 2.66 30.59
C PRO A 409 1.20 1.19 30.23
N ALA A 410 1.86 0.76 29.13
CA ALA A 410 1.79 -0.63 28.68
C ALA A 410 2.31 -1.60 29.77
N GLU A 411 1.50 -2.59 30.09
CA GLU A 411 1.87 -3.67 30.98
C GLU A 411 2.65 -4.78 30.26
N ILE A 412 3.46 -5.51 31.03
CA ILE A 412 4.20 -6.67 30.52
C ILE A 412 3.28 -7.90 30.53
N LYS A 413 3.01 -8.44 29.34
CA LYS A 413 2.35 -9.73 29.19
C LYS A 413 3.29 -10.86 29.58
N ARG A 414 2.85 -11.72 30.49
CA ARG A 414 3.63 -12.86 31.00
C ARG A 414 2.85 -14.16 30.79
N ASN A 415 3.57 -15.29 30.81
CA ASN A 415 3.00 -16.62 30.77
C ASN A 415 2.04 -16.85 29.57
N PHE A 416 2.33 -16.18 28.44
CA PHE A 416 1.57 -16.41 27.23
C PHE A 416 2.12 -17.64 26.50
N GLU A 417 1.22 -18.51 26.07
CA GLU A 417 1.55 -19.69 25.29
C GLU A 417 0.63 -19.80 24.07
N ILE A 418 1.17 -20.28 22.97
CA ILE A 418 0.42 -20.54 21.75
C ILE A 418 0.12 -22.04 21.68
N PRO A 419 -1.16 -22.47 21.85
CA PRO A 419 -1.53 -23.86 21.66
C PRO A 419 -1.49 -24.21 20.17
N LEU A 420 -0.71 -25.24 19.82
CA LEU A 420 -0.56 -25.67 18.41
C LEU A 420 -1.79 -26.40 17.88
N SER A 421 -2.78 -26.70 18.73
CA SER A 421 -4.09 -27.25 18.31
C SER A 421 -4.87 -26.33 17.36
N HIS A 422 -4.56 -25.03 17.33
CA HIS A 422 -5.14 -24.08 16.37
C HIS A 422 -4.42 -24.05 15.02
N ILE A 423 -3.34 -24.82 14.87
CA ILE A 423 -2.45 -24.78 13.70
C ILE A 423 -2.29 -26.20 13.16
N ASN A 424 -2.53 -26.39 11.87
CA ASN A 424 -2.72 -27.72 11.29
C ASN A 424 -1.43 -28.48 10.92
N ASN A 425 -0.23 -27.95 11.20
CA ASN A 425 1.05 -28.56 10.82
C ASN A 425 1.79 -29.11 12.05
N LYS A 426 2.70 -30.06 11.79
CA LYS A 426 3.61 -30.58 12.81
C LYS A 426 4.91 -29.80 12.79
N TYR A 427 4.98 -28.78 13.62
CA TYR A 427 6.20 -28.00 13.78
C TYR A 427 7.10 -28.61 14.85
N THR A 428 8.40 -28.47 14.65
CA THR A 428 9.43 -28.97 15.59
C THR A 428 10.10 -27.83 16.34
N HIS A 429 10.16 -26.64 15.72
CA HIS A 429 10.82 -25.48 16.27
C HIS A 429 9.98 -24.21 16.07
N TYR A 430 10.30 -23.20 16.84
CA TYR A 430 9.77 -21.86 16.64
C TYR A 430 10.88 -20.81 16.88
N SER A 431 10.70 -19.67 16.25
CA SER A 431 11.52 -18.48 16.43
C SER A 431 10.65 -17.32 16.88
N ILE A 432 11.20 -16.43 17.69
CA ILE A 432 10.50 -15.27 18.23
C ILE A 432 11.25 -14.01 17.81
N TYR A 433 10.50 -13.03 17.31
CA TYR A 433 11.00 -11.68 17.09
C TYR A 433 10.19 -10.67 17.89
N ASN A 434 10.89 -9.88 18.70
CA ASN A 434 10.30 -8.77 19.42
C ASN A 434 10.50 -7.46 18.67
N PRO A 435 9.47 -6.93 17.97
CA PRO A 435 9.60 -5.73 17.15
C PRO A 435 9.79 -4.44 17.96
N TRP A 436 9.55 -4.45 19.26
CA TRP A 436 9.75 -3.28 20.13
C TRP A 436 11.20 -3.15 20.62
N THR A 437 11.94 -4.26 20.65
CA THR A 437 13.36 -4.30 21.08
C THR A 437 14.32 -4.68 19.96
N ASP A 438 13.83 -5.07 18.78
CA ASP A 438 14.59 -5.59 17.63
C ASP A 438 15.45 -6.81 17.98
N LYS A 439 14.88 -7.75 18.71
CA LYS A 439 15.60 -8.93 19.15
C LYS A 439 14.94 -10.20 18.67
N TRP A 440 15.79 -11.13 18.25
CA TRP A 440 15.42 -12.48 17.87
C TRP A 440 15.83 -13.49 18.94
N GLU A 441 14.96 -14.49 19.14
CA GLU A 441 15.29 -15.79 19.73
C GLU A 441 14.94 -16.84 18.67
N ARG A 442 15.92 -17.65 18.24
CA ARG A 442 15.75 -18.53 17.08
C ARG A 442 15.89 -20.01 17.47
N HIS A 443 15.19 -20.87 16.72
CA HIS A 443 15.28 -22.34 16.79
C HIS A 443 15.00 -22.92 18.17
N ILE A 444 13.94 -22.43 18.84
CA ILE A 444 13.51 -22.94 20.13
C ILE A 444 12.72 -24.23 19.87
N PRO A 445 13.06 -25.38 20.49
CA PRO A 445 12.32 -26.62 20.30
C PRO A 445 10.92 -26.52 20.88
N ILE A 446 9.96 -27.14 20.18
CA ILE A 446 8.57 -27.22 20.65
C ILE A 446 8.43 -28.39 21.60
N GLU A 447 8.02 -28.09 22.83
CA GLU A 447 7.71 -29.07 23.85
C GLU A 447 6.22 -29.06 24.18
N SER A 448 5.65 -30.22 24.50
CA SER A 448 4.26 -30.34 24.98
C SER A 448 3.18 -29.71 24.06
N ASN A 449 3.41 -29.72 22.73
CA ASN A 449 2.49 -29.21 21.71
C ASN A 449 2.07 -27.74 21.92
N LYS A 450 2.98 -26.92 22.41
CA LYS A 450 2.80 -25.47 22.59
C LYS A 450 4.10 -24.71 22.42
N ALA A 451 4.00 -23.45 21.99
CA ALA A 451 5.11 -22.51 22.00
C ALA A 451 5.00 -21.59 23.24
N LEU A 452 6.05 -21.56 24.05
CA LEU A 452 6.13 -20.71 25.24
C LEU A 452 6.73 -19.36 24.84
N ILE A 453 6.00 -18.28 25.09
CA ILE A 453 6.40 -16.95 24.66
C ILE A 453 6.99 -16.18 25.86
N PRO A 454 8.19 -15.59 25.74
CA PRO A 454 8.78 -14.78 26.79
C PRO A 454 7.91 -13.56 27.08
N ALA A 455 8.20 -12.89 28.18
CA ALA A 455 7.47 -11.68 28.56
C ALA A 455 7.65 -10.58 27.51
N PHE A 456 6.55 -9.99 27.06
CA PHE A 456 6.55 -8.94 26.03
C PHE A 456 5.58 -7.80 26.35
N LYS A 457 5.72 -6.68 25.66
CA LYS A 457 4.75 -5.59 25.66
C LYS A 457 4.11 -5.47 24.28
N ARG A 458 2.83 -5.14 24.22
CA ARG A 458 2.06 -4.78 23.02
C ARG A 458 1.96 -5.89 21.99
N SER A 459 3.08 -6.35 21.42
CA SER A 459 3.05 -7.41 20.40
C SER A 459 4.35 -8.18 20.32
N ILE A 460 4.25 -9.39 19.74
CA ILE A 460 5.37 -10.28 19.48
C ILE A 460 5.12 -11.04 18.17
N ILE A 461 6.18 -11.38 17.45
CA ILE A 461 6.12 -12.22 16.25
C ILE A 461 6.60 -13.62 16.62
N VAL A 462 5.91 -14.64 16.13
CA VAL A 462 6.29 -16.05 16.28
C VAL A 462 6.28 -16.72 14.92
N ILE A 463 7.38 -17.39 14.59
CA ILE A 463 7.50 -18.19 13.36
C ILE A 463 7.63 -19.64 13.79
N LEU A 464 6.71 -20.48 13.35
CA LEU A 464 6.72 -21.92 13.55
C LEU A 464 7.28 -22.61 12.32
N GLU A 465 8.20 -23.58 12.50
CA GLU A 465 8.92 -24.26 11.41
C GLU A 465 8.96 -25.78 11.67
N GLU A 466 8.92 -26.57 10.57
CA GLU A 466 9.09 -28.04 10.59
C GLU A 466 10.49 -28.47 11.02
#